data_e7e9e7844bd4ca68bb565feeaca78d17
#
_entry.id   e7e9e7844bd4ca68bb565feeaca78d17
#
_cell.length_a   1.000
_cell.length_b   1.000
_cell.length_c   1.000
_cell.angle_alpha   90.00
_cell.angle_beta   90.00
_cell.angle_gamma   90.00
#
_symmetry.space_group_name_H-M   'P 1'
#
loop_
_entity.id
_entity.type
_entity.pdbx_description
1 polymer ?
#
loop_
_entity_poly.entity_id
_entity_poly.type
_entity_poly.pdbx_seq_one_letter_code
_entity_poly.pdbx_strand_id
1 'polypeptide(L)'
;TRGGITVAVADMKIPEAKKGYITAAEEKVDKYEKAYRRGLISDEERYERVIETWTETTEKVTDALMAGLDRLNNIYIMAHSGARGSKNQIRQLAGMRGLMANASGKTVEVPVKSNFREGLSVMEYFTSSHGARKGLADTALRTADSGYLTRRLVDVSQDVIVREVDCGTTETTETFAIKDGNEVIEVLYDRIVGRYTIDPIVNPTTGEVIVEADSMIKEDEAEKIIAAGIETVQIRTVLNCKTNHGVCSKCYGRNLATGKEVNIGEAIGIIAAQSIGEPGTQLTMRTFHTGGV
;
A
#
# COMPACT_ATOMS: atom_id res chain seq x y z
N THR A 1 5.53 21.84 4.91
CA THR A 1 5.94 22.98 5.74
C THR A 1 6.54 24.10 4.89
N ARG A 2 7.50 23.81 4.00
CA ARG A 2 8.10 24.82 3.12
C ARG A 2 7.10 25.44 2.10
N GLY A 3 6.13 24.67 1.62
CA GLY A 3 5.11 25.11 0.68
C GLY A 3 3.98 25.95 1.30
N GLY A 4 3.94 26.09 2.64
CA GLY A 4 2.90 26.86 3.32
C GLY A 4 1.48 26.31 3.16
N ILE A 5 1.32 25.04 2.76
CA ILE A 5 0.01 24.41 2.56
C ILE A 5 -0.61 24.12 3.94
N THR A 6 -1.76 24.71 4.19
CA THR A 6 -2.55 24.55 5.42
C THR A 6 -3.97 24.10 5.07
N VAL A 7 -4.68 23.53 6.05
CA VAL A 7 -6.07 23.07 5.90
C VAL A 7 -6.97 23.87 6.83
N ALA A 8 -8.03 24.43 6.27
CA ALA A 8 -9.09 25.09 7.02
C ALA A 8 -10.40 24.30 6.89
N VAL A 9 -11.34 24.54 7.81
CA VAL A 9 -12.68 23.93 7.74
C VAL A 9 -13.42 24.38 6.47
N ALA A 10 -13.14 25.57 5.97
CA ALA A 10 -13.72 26.10 4.74
C ALA A 10 -13.31 25.31 3.48
N ASP A 11 -12.13 24.66 3.50
CA ASP A 11 -11.63 23.86 2.37
C ASP A 11 -12.42 22.54 2.18
N MET A 12 -13.13 22.10 3.20
CA MET A 12 -13.97 20.90 3.20
C MET A 12 -15.36 21.23 2.66
N LYS A 13 -15.51 21.29 1.34
CA LYS A 13 -16.82 21.56 0.71
C LYS A 13 -17.68 20.32 0.70
N ILE A 14 -18.92 20.44 1.21
CA ILE A 14 -19.90 19.35 1.19
C ILE A 14 -20.62 19.38 -0.14
N PRO A 15 -20.74 18.26 -0.89
CA PRO A 15 -21.45 18.22 -2.16
C PRO A 15 -22.95 18.50 -1.95
N GLU A 16 -23.55 19.40 -2.74
CA GLU A 16 -24.98 19.71 -2.69
C GLU A 16 -25.85 18.49 -3.02
N ALA A 17 -25.38 17.64 -3.93
CA ALA A 17 -26.05 16.42 -4.33
C ALA A 17 -26.18 15.35 -3.21
N LYS A 18 -25.41 15.47 -2.12
CA LYS A 18 -25.42 14.52 -1.00
C LYS A 18 -26.83 14.23 -0.48
N LYS A 19 -27.61 15.27 -0.23
CA LYS A 19 -28.98 15.13 0.30
C LYS A 19 -29.88 14.32 -0.63
N GLY A 20 -29.80 14.58 -1.94
CA GLY A 20 -30.58 13.84 -2.94
C GLY A 20 -30.22 12.36 -2.99
N TYR A 21 -28.93 12.03 -2.94
CA TYR A 21 -28.50 10.63 -2.92
C TYR A 21 -28.95 9.89 -1.65
N ILE A 22 -28.88 10.52 -0.49
CA ILE A 22 -29.33 9.95 0.77
C ILE A 22 -30.84 9.67 0.74
N THR A 23 -31.64 10.64 0.31
CA THR A 23 -33.11 10.48 0.20
C THR A 23 -33.50 9.34 -0.74
N ALA A 24 -32.85 9.26 -1.92
CA ALA A 24 -33.08 8.19 -2.88
C ALA A 24 -32.70 6.79 -2.32
N ALA A 25 -31.64 6.73 -1.51
CA ALA A 25 -31.25 5.49 -0.83
C ALA A 25 -32.26 5.09 0.26
N GLU A 26 -32.72 6.02 1.05
CA GLU A 26 -33.78 5.80 2.07
C GLU A 26 -35.05 5.23 1.45
N GLU A 27 -35.51 5.79 0.33
CA GLU A 27 -36.67 5.28 -0.39
C GLU A 27 -36.49 3.83 -0.90
N LYS A 28 -35.26 3.46 -1.32
CA LYS A 28 -34.94 2.09 -1.72
C LYS A 28 -34.97 1.15 -0.53
N VAL A 29 -34.33 1.54 0.58
CA VAL A 29 -34.30 0.75 1.82
C VAL A 29 -35.69 0.52 2.35
N ASP A 30 -36.57 1.54 2.35
CA ASP A 30 -37.98 1.42 2.75
C ASP A 30 -38.76 0.42 1.88
N LYS A 31 -38.45 0.35 0.57
CA LYS A 31 -39.06 -0.66 -0.32
C LYS A 31 -38.64 -2.07 0.07
N TYR A 32 -37.37 -2.28 0.37
CA TYR A 32 -36.87 -3.60 0.83
C TYR A 32 -37.47 -4.00 2.18
N GLU A 33 -37.58 -3.07 3.09
CA GLU A 33 -38.23 -3.32 4.38
C GLU A 33 -39.72 -3.70 4.23
N LYS A 34 -40.44 -3.01 3.36
CA LYS A 34 -41.84 -3.35 3.01
C LYS A 34 -41.96 -4.71 2.32
N ALA A 35 -41.01 -5.07 1.45
CA ALA A 35 -40.97 -6.38 0.81
C ALA A 35 -40.72 -7.51 1.83
N TYR A 36 -39.81 -7.30 2.77
CA TYR A 36 -39.54 -8.21 3.88
C TYR A 36 -40.78 -8.41 4.75
N ARG A 37 -41.41 -7.34 5.20
CA ARG A 37 -42.65 -7.39 6.01
C ARG A 37 -43.82 -8.13 5.31
N ARG A 38 -43.80 -8.17 3.98
CA ARG A 38 -44.76 -8.94 3.17
C ARG A 38 -44.33 -10.39 2.91
N GLY A 39 -43.16 -10.79 3.42
CA GLY A 39 -42.62 -12.14 3.23
C GLY A 39 -42.13 -12.46 1.83
N LEU A 40 -41.83 -11.42 1.00
CA LEU A 40 -41.36 -11.58 -0.38
C LEU A 40 -39.85 -11.86 -0.46
N ILE A 41 -39.09 -11.43 0.56
CA ILE A 41 -37.63 -11.62 0.64
C ILE A 41 -37.26 -12.14 2.04
N SER A 42 -36.15 -12.86 2.16
CA SER A 42 -35.59 -13.30 3.44
C SER A 42 -34.91 -12.13 4.19
N ASP A 43 -34.65 -12.31 5.49
CA ASP A 43 -33.93 -11.29 6.27
C ASP A 43 -32.50 -11.12 5.78
N GLU A 44 -31.85 -12.21 5.39
CA GLU A 44 -30.49 -12.20 4.85
C GLU A 44 -30.42 -11.42 3.52
N GLU A 45 -31.34 -11.70 2.61
CA GLU A 45 -31.44 -10.97 1.34
C GLU A 45 -31.77 -9.48 1.56
N ARG A 46 -32.64 -9.16 2.51
CA ARG A 46 -32.90 -7.77 2.90
C ARG A 46 -31.64 -7.07 3.38
N TYR A 47 -30.91 -7.73 4.28
CA TYR A 47 -29.65 -7.21 4.84
C TYR A 47 -28.62 -6.93 3.73
N GLU A 48 -28.38 -7.88 2.84
CA GLU A 48 -27.44 -7.72 1.74
C GLU A 48 -27.81 -6.55 0.84
N ARG A 49 -29.08 -6.43 0.44
CA ARG A 49 -29.56 -5.33 -0.42
C ARG A 49 -29.46 -3.97 0.25
N VAL A 50 -29.67 -3.90 1.57
CA VAL A 50 -29.52 -2.66 2.34
C VAL A 50 -28.04 -2.25 2.36
N ILE A 51 -27.12 -3.17 2.65
CA ILE A 51 -25.68 -2.91 2.65
C ILE A 51 -25.20 -2.47 1.27
N GLU A 52 -25.59 -3.16 0.23
CA GLU A 52 -25.25 -2.81 -1.16
C GLU A 52 -25.74 -1.39 -1.51
N THR A 53 -26.99 -1.06 -1.18
CA THR A 53 -27.56 0.26 -1.45
C THR A 53 -26.77 1.38 -0.76
N TRP A 54 -26.38 1.17 0.49
CA TRP A 54 -25.61 2.18 1.23
C TRP A 54 -24.16 2.27 0.77
N THR A 55 -23.56 1.16 0.34
CA THR A 55 -22.22 1.14 -0.26
C THR A 55 -22.22 1.94 -1.57
N GLU A 56 -23.15 1.63 -2.49
CA GLU A 56 -23.31 2.35 -3.75
C GLU A 56 -23.55 3.87 -3.53
N THR A 57 -24.39 4.20 -2.53
CA THR A 57 -24.67 5.59 -2.20
C THR A 57 -23.44 6.32 -1.64
N THR A 58 -22.66 5.63 -0.83
CA THR A 58 -21.41 6.16 -0.27
C THR A 58 -20.39 6.44 -1.37
N GLU A 59 -20.29 5.55 -2.36
CA GLU A 59 -19.43 5.75 -3.53
C GLU A 59 -19.89 6.94 -4.38
N LYS A 60 -21.18 7.03 -4.69
CA LYS A 60 -21.73 8.17 -5.44
C LYS A 60 -21.49 9.53 -4.75
N VAL A 61 -21.66 9.58 -3.42
CA VAL A 61 -21.35 10.78 -2.64
C VAL A 61 -19.86 11.10 -2.69
N THR A 62 -19.01 10.07 -2.67
CA THR A 62 -17.55 10.23 -2.72
C THR A 62 -17.11 10.75 -4.08
N ASP A 63 -17.66 10.23 -5.15
CA ASP A 63 -17.32 10.67 -6.51
C ASP A 63 -17.82 12.10 -6.78
N ALA A 64 -19.03 12.43 -6.31
CA ALA A 64 -19.54 13.80 -6.36
C ALA A 64 -18.67 14.76 -5.54
N LEU A 65 -18.16 14.33 -4.38
CA LEU A 65 -17.24 15.09 -3.56
C LEU A 65 -15.93 15.36 -4.30
N MET A 66 -15.30 14.32 -4.83
CA MET A 66 -14.03 14.43 -5.54
C MET A 66 -14.14 15.28 -6.81
N ALA A 67 -15.23 15.16 -7.54
CA ALA A 67 -15.52 15.99 -8.72
C ALA A 67 -15.79 17.47 -8.39
N GLY A 68 -16.36 17.72 -7.20
CA GLY A 68 -16.68 19.07 -6.74
C GLY A 68 -15.52 19.82 -6.06
N LEU A 69 -14.39 19.14 -5.79
CA LEU A 69 -13.20 19.77 -5.22
C LEU A 69 -12.43 20.55 -6.30
N ASP A 70 -12.08 21.79 -5.98
CA ASP A 70 -11.19 22.60 -6.83
C ASP A 70 -9.78 21.99 -6.83
N ARG A 71 -9.13 22.00 -8.00
CA ARG A 71 -7.73 21.54 -8.15
C ARG A 71 -6.74 22.34 -7.30
N LEU A 72 -7.05 23.60 -6.99
CA LEU A 72 -6.26 24.47 -6.12
C LEU A 72 -6.61 24.32 -4.64
N ASN A 73 -7.57 23.46 -4.30
CA ASN A 73 -7.90 23.16 -2.90
C ASN A 73 -6.75 22.41 -2.24
N ASN A 74 -6.32 22.85 -1.07
CA ASN A 74 -5.17 22.28 -0.35
C ASN A 74 -5.37 20.79 -0.03
N ILE A 75 -6.59 20.36 0.30
CA ILE A 75 -6.92 18.95 0.56
C ILE A 75 -6.76 18.12 -0.71
N TYR A 76 -7.26 18.66 -1.86
CA TYR A 76 -7.12 17.99 -3.14
C TYR A 76 -5.63 17.85 -3.52
N ILE A 77 -4.85 18.92 -3.40
CA ILE A 77 -3.41 18.92 -3.71
C ILE A 77 -2.67 17.85 -2.90
N MET A 78 -2.92 17.79 -1.58
CA MET A 78 -2.24 16.81 -0.72
C MET A 78 -2.61 15.36 -1.07
N ALA A 79 -3.87 15.09 -1.34
CA ALA A 79 -4.34 13.74 -1.66
C ALA A 79 -3.94 13.30 -3.08
N HIS A 80 -4.07 14.20 -4.07
CA HIS A 80 -3.73 13.91 -5.45
C HIS A 80 -2.23 13.71 -5.67
N SER A 81 -1.40 14.46 -4.96
CA SER A 81 0.06 14.29 -5.00
C SER A 81 0.56 13.02 -4.27
N GLY A 82 -0.32 12.31 -3.56
CA GLY A 82 0.07 11.16 -2.74
C GLY A 82 0.87 11.51 -1.47
N ALA A 83 1.10 12.79 -1.19
CA ALA A 83 1.90 13.22 -0.04
C ALA A 83 1.22 12.89 1.29
N ARG A 84 -0.08 13.12 1.40
CA ARG A 84 -0.85 12.83 2.61
C ARG A 84 -2.35 12.77 2.32
N GLY A 85 -3.02 11.83 2.98
CA GLY A 85 -4.46 11.66 2.85
C GLY A 85 -4.85 10.66 1.76
N SER A 86 -6.01 10.03 1.95
CA SER A 86 -6.61 9.13 0.99
C SER A 86 -8.02 9.59 0.64
N LYS A 87 -8.57 9.10 -0.47
CA LYS A 87 -9.96 9.34 -0.90
C LYS A 87 -10.95 9.02 0.25
N ASN A 88 -10.71 7.95 0.99
CA ASN A 88 -11.55 7.55 2.13
C ASN A 88 -11.50 8.54 3.30
N GLN A 89 -10.35 9.13 3.58
CA GLN A 89 -10.21 10.13 4.64
C GLN A 89 -10.96 11.43 4.27
N ILE A 90 -10.86 11.87 3.02
CA ILE A 90 -11.59 13.05 2.52
C ILE A 90 -13.10 12.80 2.56
N ARG A 91 -13.54 11.59 2.19
CA ARG A 91 -14.94 11.17 2.28
C ARG A 91 -15.48 11.32 3.71
N GLN A 92 -14.73 10.88 4.72
CA GLN A 92 -15.16 10.99 6.11
C GLN A 92 -15.21 12.45 6.60
N LEU A 93 -14.37 13.34 6.05
CA LEU A 93 -14.34 14.76 6.43
C LEU A 93 -15.51 15.56 5.86
N ALA A 94 -15.84 15.37 4.58
CA ALA A 94 -16.79 16.24 3.87
C ALA A 94 -17.90 15.49 3.10
N GLY A 95 -17.82 14.19 2.96
CA GLY A 95 -18.81 13.36 2.28
C GLY A 95 -19.78 12.70 3.24
N MET A 96 -19.74 11.39 3.30
CA MET A 96 -20.52 10.52 4.19
C MET A 96 -19.58 9.50 4.83
N ARG A 97 -19.68 9.29 6.14
CA ARG A 97 -18.84 8.31 6.81
C ARG A 97 -19.15 6.88 6.37
N GLY A 98 -20.44 6.58 6.16
CA GLY A 98 -20.89 5.30 5.60
C GLY A 98 -21.17 4.22 6.65
N LEU A 99 -21.11 2.98 6.21
CA LEU A 99 -21.37 1.82 7.04
C LEU A 99 -20.27 1.59 8.07
N MET A 100 -20.65 1.14 9.25
CA MET A 100 -19.74 0.87 10.37
C MET A 100 -19.82 -0.59 10.79
N ALA A 101 -18.69 -1.16 11.21
CA ALA A 101 -18.66 -2.52 11.76
C ALA A 101 -18.97 -2.50 13.26
N ASN A 102 -19.75 -3.49 13.70
CA ASN A 102 -19.99 -3.75 15.12
C ASN A 102 -18.75 -4.39 15.78
N ALA A 103 -18.76 -4.53 17.09
CA ALA A 103 -17.69 -5.20 17.84
C ALA A 103 -17.43 -6.64 17.38
N SER A 104 -18.47 -7.37 16.92
CA SER A 104 -18.36 -8.73 16.35
C SER A 104 -17.78 -8.76 14.93
N GLY A 105 -17.62 -7.61 14.27
CA GLY A 105 -17.17 -7.51 12.86
C GLY A 105 -18.29 -7.51 11.83
N LYS A 106 -19.57 -7.70 12.25
CA LYS A 106 -20.71 -7.59 11.34
C LYS A 106 -21.01 -6.12 11.05
N THR A 107 -21.32 -5.80 9.80
CA THR A 107 -21.67 -4.44 9.37
C THR A 107 -23.05 -4.05 9.94
N VAL A 108 -23.14 -2.84 10.47
CA VAL A 108 -24.41 -2.31 10.98
C VAL A 108 -25.22 -1.77 9.81
N GLU A 109 -26.50 -2.14 9.71
CA GLU A 109 -27.40 -1.76 8.61
C GLU A 109 -27.64 -0.25 8.53
N VAL A 110 -27.55 0.45 9.66
CA VAL A 110 -27.77 1.90 9.73
C VAL A 110 -26.44 2.60 9.49
N PRO A 111 -26.28 3.31 8.35
CA PRO A 111 -25.05 4.01 8.05
C PRO A 111 -24.92 5.32 8.84
N VAL A 112 -23.70 5.77 9.02
CA VAL A 112 -23.42 7.12 9.48
C VAL A 112 -23.52 8.07 8.27
N LYS A 113 -24.62 8.83 8.19
CA LYS A 113 -24.94 9.73 7.07
C LYS A 113 -24.15 11.04 7.15
N SER A 114 -23.81 11.44 8.37
CA SER A 114 -23.07 12.67 8.64
C SER A 114 -21.58 12.53 8.32
N ASN A 115 -20.92 13.65 8.18
CA ASN A 115 -19.47 13.77 8.09
C ASN A 115 -18.91 14.55 9.29
N PHE A 116 -17.60 14.61 9.43
CA PHE A 116 -16.97 15.33 10.54
C PHE A 116 -17.18 16.84 10.49
N ARG A 117 -17.34 17.42 9.31
CA ARG A 117 -17.62 18.86 9.16
C ARG A 117 -19.01 19.22 9.67
N GLU A 118 -20.02 18.42 9.37
CA GLU A 118 -21.41 18.62 9.84
C GLU A 118 -21.55 18.30 11.34
N GLY A 119 -20.69 17.42 11.84
CA GLY A 119 -20.81 16.83 13.16
C GLY A 119 -21.71 15.60 13.16
N LEU A 120 -21.43 14.66 14.06
CA LEU A 120 -22.19 13.43 14.20
C LEU A 120 -23.33 13.61 15.21
N SER A 121 -24.46 12.97 14.95
CA SER A 121 -25.51 12.82 15.98
C SER A 121 -25.03 11.91 17.11
N VAL A 122 -25.69 11.95 18.27
CA VAL A 122 -25.32 11.13 19.43
C VAL A 122 -25.32 9.63 19.09
N MET A 123 -26.33 9.18 18.35
CA MET A 123 -26.45 7.77 17.94
C MET A 123 -25.36 7.37 16.94
N GLU A 124 -25.07 8.22 15.96
CA GLU A 124 -24.00 8.00 15.00
C GLU A 124 -22.63 7.97 15.68
N TYR A 125 -22.40 8.86 16.64
CA TYR A 125 -21.18 8.86 17.44
C TYR A 125 -21.03 7.56 18.25
N PHE A 126 -22.10 7.11 18.89
CA PHE A 126 -22.11 5.87 19.66
C PHE A 126 -21.78 4.66 18.78
N THR A 127 -22.45 4.53 17.63
CA THR A 127 -22.18 3.47 16.64
C THR A 127 -20.72 3.51 16.17
N SER A 128 -20.21 4.70 15.89
CA SER A 128 -18.82 4.92 15.46
C SER A 128 -17.81 4.53 16.54
N SER A 129 -18.14 4.68 17.82
CA SER A 129 -17.22 4.40 18.93
C SER A 129 -16.88 2.91 19.05
N HIS A 130 -17.79 2.02 18.65
CA HIS A 130 -17.54 0.57 18.64
C HIS A 130 -16.42 0.20 17.65
N GLY A 131 -16.49 0.73 16.43
CA GLY A 131 -15.45 0.52 15.42
C GLY A 131 -14.11 1.12 15.85
N ALA A 132 -14.11 2.31 16.43
CA ALA A 132 -12.89 2.95 16.93
C ALA A 132 -12.25 2.13 18.06
N ARG A 133 -13.03 1.65 19.02
CA ARG A 133 -12.54 0.79 20.14
C ARG A 133 -11.97 -0.53 19.61
N LYS A 134 -12.66 -1.17 18.66
CA LYS A 134 -12.16 -2.40 18.01
C LYS A 134 -10.83 -2.14 17.30
N GLY A 135 -10.74 -1.07 16.52
CA GLY A 135 -9.51 -0.68 15.83
C GLY A 135 -8.34 -0.45 16.80
N LEU A 136 -8.59 0.21 17.94
CA LEU A 136 -7.58 0.40 19.00
C LEU A 136 -7.08 -0.94 19.56
N ALA A 137 -8.00 -1.83 19.91
CA ALA A 137 -7.66 -3.15 20.44
C ALA A 137 -6.92 -4.02 19.41
N ASP A 138 -7.40 -4.06 18.17
CA ASP A 138 -6.79 -4.82 17.08
C ASP A 138 -5.37 -4.31 16.78
N THR A 139 -5.16 -2.99 16.78
CA THR A 139 -3.83 -2.40 16.59
C THR A 139 -2.87 -2.81 17.69
N ALA A 140 -3.31 -2.75 18.95
CA ALA A 140 -2.47 -3.13 20.09
C ALA A 140 -2.05 -4.61 20.03
N LEU A 141 -2.97 -5.51 19.65
CA LEU A 141 -2.70 -6.95 19.51
C LEU A 141 -1.77 -7.23 18.33
N ARG A 142 -2.07 -6.67 17.15
CA ARG A 142 -1.26 -6.88 15.93
C ARG A 142 0.14 -6.31 16.04
N THR A 143 0.35 -5.26 16.82
CA THR A 143 1.70 -4.72 17.08
C THR A 143 2.58 -5.77 17.76
N ALA A 144 2.03 -6.53 18.71
CA ALA A 144 2.76 -7.63 19.34
C ALA A 144 3.11 -8.74 18.35
N ASP A 145 2.17 -9.13 17.47
CA ASP A 145 2.39 -10.15 16.44
C ASP A 145 3.48 -9.71 15.44
N SER A 146 3.45 -8.45 15.00
CA SER A 146 4.48 -7.88 14.11
C SER A 146 5.85 -7.85 14.79
N GLY A 147 5.92 -7.48 16.06
CA GLY A 147 7.16 -7.51 16.83
C GLY A 147 7.71 -8.92 17.00
N TYR A 148 6.85 -9.89 17.28
CA TYR A 148 7.24 -11.29 17.38
C TYR A 148 7.74 -11.87 16.05
N LEU A 149 7.06 -11.55 14.94
CA LEU A 149 7.51 -11.93 13.60
C LEU A 149 8.91 -11.38 13.30
N THR A 150 9.11 -10.06 13.57
CA THR A 150 10.41 -9.41 13.35
C THR A 150 11.51 -10.07 14.16
N ARG A 151 11.26 -10.38 15.45
CA ARG A 151 12.23 -11.09 16.30
C ARG A 151 12.59 -12.44 15.72
N ARG A 152 11.60 -13.25 15.31
CA ARG A 152 11.86 -14.57 14.71
C ARG A 152 12.66 -14.47 13.41
N LEU A 153 12.37 -13.48 12.57
CA LEU A 153 13.14 -13.24 11.35
C LEU A 153 14.59 -12.88 11.67
N VAL A 154 14.84 -12.03 12.67
CA VAL A 154 16.20 -11.68 13.12
C VAL A 154 16.91 -12.91 13.66
N ASP A 155 16.27 -13.70 14.53
CA ASP A 155 16.88 -14.88 15.12
C ASP A 155 17.31 -15.91 14.06
N VAL A 156 16.54 -16.07 12.97
CA VAL A 156 16.88 -17.00 11.88
C VAL A 156 17.94 -16.42 10.92
N SER A 157 17.92 -15.12 10.68
CA SER A 157 18.76 -14.49 9.64
C SER A 157 20.04 -13.83 10.17
N GLN A 158 20.26 -13.79 11.49
CA GLN A 158 21.41 -13.11 12.09
C GLN A 158 22.78 -13.64 11.61
N ASP A 159 22.84 -14.91 11.22
CA ASP A 159 24.08 -15.54 10.74
C ASP A 159 24.36 -15.28 9.25
N VAL A 160 23.41 -14.64 8.54
CA VAL A 160 23.59 -14.28 7.13
C VAL A 160 24.39 -12.99 7.04
N ILE A 161 25.68 -13.13 6.89
CA ILE A 161 26.69 -12.05 6.87
C ILE A 161 27.47 -12.14 5.57
N VAL A 162 27.94 -11.02 5.05
CA VAL A 162 28.90 -11.00 3.92
C VAL A 162 30.25 -11.48 4.39
N ARG A 163 30.73 -12.63 3.89
CA ARG A 163 31.96 -13.28 4.38
C ARG A 163 33.14 -13.21 3.42
N GLU A 164 32.88 -13.14 2.14
CA GLU A 164 33.91 -13.14 1.10
C GLU A 164 33.53 -12.19 -0.04
N VAL A 165 34.50 -11.82 -0.87
CA VAL A 165 34.27 -10.90 -2.00
C VAL A 165 33.52 -11.63 -3.10
N ASP A 166 33.97 -12.82 -3.49
CA ASP A 166 33.42 -13.58 -4.61
C ASP A 166 33.41 -15.08 -4.32
N CYS A 167 32.26 -15.72 -4.51
CA CYS A 167 32.09 -17.16 -4.36
C CYS A 167 32.40 -17.96 -5.65
N GLY A 168 32.70 -17.28 -6.75
CA GLY A 168 33.00 -17.91 -8.05
C GLY A 168 31.81 -18.60 -8.72
N THR A 169 30.58 -18.23 -8.38
CA THR A 169 29.39 -18.80 -9.05
C THR A 169 29.28 -18.34 -10.49
N THR A 170 28.91 -19.23 -11.38
CA THR A 170 28.56 -18.96 -12.78
C THR A 170 27.04 -18.98 -13.01
N GLU A 171 26.28 -19.19 -11.95
CA GLU A 171 24.81 -19.24 -12.03
C GLU A 171 24.23 -17.84 -11.92
N THR A 172 23.37 -17.49 -12.87
CA THR A 172 22.63 -16.23 -12.92
C THR A 172 21.13 -16.47 -12.76
N THR A 173 20.42 -15.42 -12.43
CA THR A 173 18.96 -15.42 -12.42
C THR A 173 18.47 -14.37 -13.42
N GLU A 174 17.54 -14.79 -14.26
CA GLU A 174 16.87 -13.90 -15.19
C GLU A 174 15.95 -12.92 -14.43
N THR A 175 16.09 -11.65 -14.69
CA THR A 175 15.34 -10.58 -14.05
C THR A 175 14.61 -9.74 -15.07
N PHE A 176 13.33 -9.53 -14.84
CA PHE A 176 12.41 -8.76 -15.68
C PHE A 176 11.49 -7.89 -14.80
N ALA A 177 10.77 -6.95 -15.42
CA ALA A 177 9.79 -6.14 -14.71
C ALA A 177 8.62 -6.99 -14.22
N ILE A 178 8.22 -6.83 -12.96
CA ILE A 178 7.06 -7.54 -12.40
C ILE A 178 5.79 -6.80 -12.82
N LYS A 179 4.91 -7.51 -13.53
CA LYS A 179 3.63 -6.99 -14.01
C LYS A 179 2.49 -7.85 -13.48
N ASP A 180 1.40 -7.22 -13.07
CA ASP A 180 0.13 -7.88 -12.78
C ASP A 180 -0.91 -7.36 -13.78
N GLY A 181 -1.22 -8.20 -14.80
CA GLY A 181 -2.00 -7.78 -15.94
C GLY A 181 -1.37 -6.60 -16.68
N ASN A 182 -2.02 -5.44 -16.67
CA ASN A 182 -1.54 -4.21 -17.31
C ASN A 182 -0.78 -3.25 -16.36
N GLU A 183 -0.75 -3.55 -15.08
CA GLU A 183 -0.09 -2.73 -14.07
C GLU A 183 1.34 -3.23 -13.82
N VAL A 184 2.31 -2.30 -13.87
CA VAL A 184 3.70 -2.61 -13.52
C VAL A 184 3.87 -2.41 -12.03
N ILE A 185 4.05 -3.51 -11.28
CA ILE A 185 4.26 -3.49 -9.84
C ILE A 185 5.68 -3.00 -9.52
N GLU A 186 6.68 -3.54 -10.24
CA GLU A 186 8.07 -3.19 -10.03
C GLU A 186 8.79 -3.09 -11.37
N VAL A 187 9.43 -1.96 -11.62
CA VAL A 187 10.15 -1.70 -12.87
C VAL A 187 11.48 -2.45 -12.90
N LEU A 188 11.93 -2.82 -14.10
CA LEU A 188 13.22 -3.51 -14.28
C LEU A 188 14.39 -2.70 -13.71
N TYR A 189 14.35 -1.37 -13.82
CA TYR A 189 15.37 -0.46 -13.30
C TYR A 189 15.70 -0.73 -11.83
N ASP A 190 14.70 -0.74 -10.96
CA ASP A 190 14.89 -0.91 -9.52
C ASP A 190 15.44 -2.30 -9.15
N ARG A 191 15.18 -3.29 -10.00
CA ARG A 191 15.61 -4.66 -9.78
C ARG A 191 17.07 -4.93 -10.20
N ILE A 192 17.60 -4.19 -11.17
CA ILE A 192 18.94 -4.41 -11.71
C ILE A 192 20.00 -3.48 -11.13
N VAL A 193 19.62 -2.28 -10.69
CA VAL A 193 20.57 -1.29 -10.13
C VAL A 193 21.28 -1.87 -8.92
N GLY A 194 22.62 -1.83 -8.96
CA GLY A 194 23.47 -2.32 -7.87
C GLY A 194 23.65 -3.84 -7.83
N ARG A 195 23.20 -4.57 -8.85
CA ARG A 195 23.45 -6.02 -9.00
C ARG A 195 24.66 -6.25 -9.88
N TYR A 196 25.29 -7.41 -9.72
CA TYR A 196 26.41 -7.85 -10.54
C TYR A 196 25.92 -8.71 -11.70
N THR A 197 26.54 -8.53 -12.87
CA THR A 197 26.41 -9.39 -14.03
C THR A 197 27.57 -10.38 -14.10
N ILE A 198 27.41 -11.50 -14.78
CA ILE A 198 28.51 -12.41 -15.13
C ILE A 198 28.95 -12.11 -16.56
N ASP A 199 27.98 -12.05 -17.46
CA ASP A 199 28.20 -11.78 -18.87
C ASP A 199 28.05 -10.27 -19.16
N PRO A 200 28.73 -9.75 -20.19
CA PRO A 200 28.58 -8.36 -20.58
C PRO A 200 27.17 -8.10 -21.15
N ILE A 201 26.59 -6.97 -20.80
CA ILE A 201 25.30 -6.54 -21.36
C ILE A 201 25.59 -5.68 -22.59
N VAL A 202 25.11 -6.14 -23.74
CA VAL A 202 25.34 -5.50 -25.04
C VAL A 202 24.03 -4.91 -25.56
N ASN A 203 24.09 -3.72 -26.13
CA ASN A 203 22.96 -3.10 -26.79
C ASN A 203 22.58 -3.90 -28.05
N PRO A 204 21.37 -4.42 -28.17
CA PRO A 204 20.98 -5.26 -29.32
C PRO A 204 20.96 -4.49 -30.67
N THR A 205 20.85 -3.16 -30.61
CA THR A 205 20.76 -2.32 -31.82
C THR A 205 22.11 -1.80 -32.27
N THR A 206 22.99 -1.38 -31.34
CA THR A 206 24.29 -0.74 -31.69
C THR A 206 25.46 -1.70 -31.56
N GLY A 207 25.32 -2.82 -30.85
CA GLY A 207 26.41 -3.74 -30.56
C GLY A 207 27.43 -3.21 -29.53
N GLU A 208 27.18 -2.04 -28.93
CA GLU A 208 28.01 -1.48 -27.87
C GLU A 208 27.81 -2.22 -26.54
N VAL A 209 28.89 -2.43 -25.81
CA VAL A 209 28.83 -2.97 -24.44
C VAL A 209 28.39 -1.87 -23.50
N ILE A 210 27.22 -2.05 -22.87
CA ILE A 210 26.67 -1.11 -21.88
C ILE A 210 27.30 -1.37 -20.52
N VAL A 211 27.38 -2.65 -20.11
CA VAL A 211 27.95 -3.09 -18.84
C VAL A 211 29.00 -4.17 -19.13
N GLU A 212 30.17 -4.03 -18.55
CA GLU A 212 31.23 -5.04 -18.68
C GLU A 212 30.91 -6.31 -17.89
N ALA A 213 31.56 -7.41 -18.29
CA ALA A 213 31.45 -8.67 -17.55
C ALA A 213 31.93 -8.49 -16.10
N ASP A 214 31.31 -9.22 -15.17
CA ASP A 214 31.65 -9.25 -13.74
C ASP A 214 31.72 -7.87 -13.08
N SER A 215 30.85 -6.96 -13.49
CA SER A 215 30.74 -5.60 -12.97
C SER A 215 29.39 -5.31 -12.33
N MET A 216 29.36 -4.32 -11.44
CA MET A 216 28.13 -3.87 -10.79
C MET A 216 27.42 -2.85 -11.69
N ILE A 217 26.14 -3.09 -11.98
CA ILE A 217 25.31 -2.18 -12.78
C ILE A 217 25.08 -0.88 -12.01
N LYS A 218 25.55 0.24 -12.55
CA LYS A 218 25.34 1.58 -12.02
C LYS A 218 24.02 2.17 -12.50
N GLU A 219 23.59 3.27 -11.89
CA GLU A 219 22.34 3.96 -12.24
C GLU A 219 22.34 4.41 -13.72
N ASP A 220 23.43 5.04 -14.19
CA ASP A 220 23.57 5.50 -15.58
C ASP A 220 23.54 4.34 -16.60
N GLU A 221 24.08 3.18 -16.22
CA GLU A 221 24.10 1.98 -17.05
C GLU A 221 22.72 1.32 -17.11
N ALA A 222 22.00 1.30 -15.98
CA ALA A 222 20.63 0.80 -15.92
C ALA A 222 19.67 1.63 -16.79
N GLU A 223 19.82 2.96 -16.82
CA GLU A 223 19.06 3.83 -17.72
C GLU A 223 19.32 3.49 -19.19
N LYS A 224 20.58 3.23 -19.55
CA LYS A 224 20.95 2.83 -20.91
C LYS A 224 20.39 1.47 -21.30
N ILE A 225 20.35 0.51 -20.37
CA ILE A 225 19.76 -0.82 -20.58
C ILE A 225 18.26 -0.67 -20.92
N ILE A 226 17.54 0.15 -20.17
CA ILE A 226 16.12 0.39 -20.44
C ILE A 226 15.90 1.14 -21.74
N ALA A 227 16.71 2.17 -22.01
CA ALA A 227 16.64 2.93 -23.26
C ALA A 227 16.95 2.06 -24.51
N ALA A 228 17.78 1.02 -24.36
CA ALA A 228 18.06 0.03 -25.40
C ALA A 228 16.90 -0.98 -25.62
N GLY A 229 15.83 -0.94 -24.82
CA GLY A 229 14.67 -1.83 -24.94
C GLY A 229 14.93 -3.25 -24.45
N ILE A 230 15.91 -3.47 -23.57
CA ILE A 230 16.20 -4.76 -22.97
C ILE A 230 15.17 -5.05 -21.88
N GLU A 231 14.37 -6.10 -22.06
CA GLU A 231 13.31 -6.47 -21.11
C GLU A 231 13.77 -7.44 -20.02
N THR A 232 14.85 -8.20 -20.28
CA THR A 232 15.38 -9.21 -19.38
C THR A 232 16.89 -9.07 -19.24
N VAL A 233 17.38 -9.21 -18.01
CA VAL A 233 18.80 -9.12 -17.66
C VAL A 233 19.19 -10.28 -16.76
N GLN A 234 20.36 -10.91 -17.05
CA GLN A 234 20.93 -11.95 -16.22
C GLN A 234 21.79 -11.33 -15.12
N ILE A 235 21.41 -11.53 -13.86
CA ILE A 235 22.12 -10.96 -12.70
C ILE A 235 22.52 -12.06 -11.69
N ARG A 236 23.55 -11.76 -10.90
CA ARG A 236 23.90 -12.56 -9.73
C ARG A 236 22.95 -12.26 -8.58
N THR A 237 22.55 -13.31 -7.85
CA THR A 237 21.65 -13.18 -6.69
C THR A 237 22.18 -13.97 -5.50
N VAL A 238 21.73 -13.61 -4.30
CA VAL A 238 22.07 -14.32 -3.07
C VAL A 238 21.53 -15.77 -3.06
N LEU A 239 20.50 -16.05 -3.87
CA LEU A 239 19.89 -17.38 -3.94
C LEU A 239 20.81 -18.43 -4.57
N ASN A 240 21.68 -18.02 -5.51
CA ASN A 240 22.62 -18.87 -6.22
C ASN A 240 24.05 -18.72 -5.69
N CYS A 241 24.21 -18.10 -4.53
CA CYS A 241 25.51 -17.91 -3.92
C CYS A 241 26.07 -19.24 -3.40
N LYS A 242 27.33 -19.55 -3.71
CA LYS A 242 28.02 -20.78 -3.33
C LYS A 242 28.82 -20.68 -2.02
N THR A 243 28.74 -19.56 -1.32
CA THR A 243 29.35 -19.35 -0.01
C THR A 243 28.75 -20.32 1.02
N ASN A 244 29.57 -21.06 1.75
CA ASN A 244 29.10 -22.09 2.69
C ASN A 244 28.26 -21.56 3.84
N HIS A 245 28.58 -20.35 4.35
CA HIS A 245 27.85 -19.70 5.43
C HIS A 245 27.77 -18.20 5.11
N GLY A 246 26.58 -17.66 4.99
CA GLY A 246 26.35 -16.29 4.59
C GLY A 246 26.35 -16.10 3.07
N VAL A 247 26.84 -14.98 2.59
CA VAL A 247 26.89 -14.63 1.16
C VAL A 247 28.18 -13.92 0.80
N CYS A 248 28.50 -13.84 -0.50
CA CYS A 248 29.61 -13.02 -1.00
C CYS A 248 29.14 -11.62 -1.41
N SER A 249 30.08 -10.66 -1.45
CA SER A 249 29.83 -9.27 -1.81
C SER A 249 29.21 -9.12 -3.20
N LYS A 250 29.73 -9.80 -4.21
CA LYS A 250 29.23 -9.72 -5.58
C LYS A 250 27.80 -10.28 -5.74
N CYS A 251 27.44 -11.37 -5.05
CA CYS A 251 26.08 -11.90 -5.11
C CYS A 251 25.06 -11.02 -4.41
N TYR A 252 25.46 -10.29 -3.38
CA TYR A 252 24.62 -9.31 -2.72
C TYR A 252 24.53 -8.00 -3.52
N GLY A 253 25.69 -7.47 -3.94
CA GLY A 253 25.80 -6.26 -4.74
C GLY A 253 25.96 -4.97 -3.92
N ARG A 254 25.15 -3.97 -4.19
CA ARG A 254 25.25 -2.63 -3.62
C ARG A 254 24.74 -2.55 -2.18
N ASN A 255 25.49 -1.88 -1.31
CA ASN A 255 25.00 -1.42 -0.03
C ASN A 255 24.05 -0.23 -0.24
N LEU A 256 22.81 -0.36 0.22
CA LEU A 256 21.76 0.64 0.00
C LEU A 256 22.01 1.98 0.71
N ALA A 257 22.81 1.99 1.80
CA ALA A 257 23.10 3.21 2.54
C ALA A 257 24.20 4.05 1.86
N THR A 258 25.22 3.40 1.29
CA THR A 258 26.40 4.07 0.73
C THR A 258 26.39 4.17 -0.79
N GLY A 259 25.57 3.35 -1.47
CA GLY A 259 25.56 3.22 -2.92
C GLY A 259 26.75 2.48 -3.53
N LYS A 260 27.70 2.06 -2.69
CA LYS A 260 28.91 1.32 -3.08
C LYS A 260 28.73 -0.18 -2.88
N GLU A 261 29.69 -0.97 -3.33
CA GLU A 261 29.77 -2.39 -3.04
C GLU A 261 29.73 -2.64 -1.53
N VAL A 262 29.04 -3.72 -1.12
CA VAL A 262 28.90 -4.09 0.30
C VAL A 262 30.24 -4.56 0.85
N ASN A 263 30.54 -4.16 2.09
CA ASN A 263 31.75 -4.56 2.78
C ASN A 263 31.62 -5.97 3.38
N ILE A 264 32.75 -6.66 3.50
CA ILE A 264 32.82 -7.92 4.26
C ILE A 264 32.49 -7.62 5.75
N GLY A 265 31.69 -8.48 6.36
CA GLY A 265 31.22 -8.32 7.73
C GLY A 265 29.87 -7.63 7.87
N GLU A 266 29.25 -7.15 6.81
CA GLU A 266 27.92 -6.55 6.83
C GLU A 266 26.85 -7.61 7.19
N ALA A 267 26.04 -7.31 8.20
CA ALA A 267 24.98 -8.22 8.67
C ALA A 267 23.69 -8.04 7.86
N ILE A 268 23.70 -8.48 6.63
CA ILE A 268 22.60 -8.28 5.67
C ILE A 268 21.32 -8.99 6.07
N GLY A 269 21.40 -10.12 6.77
CA GLY A 269 20.23 -10.84 7.24
C GLY A 269 19.43 -10.02 8.26
N ILE A 270 20.11 -9.33 9.18
CA ILE A 270 19.45 -8.45 10.16
C ILE A 270 18.81 -7.25 9.44
N ILE A 271 19.51 -6.66 8.46
CA ILE A 271 18.97 -5.55 7.66
C ILE A 271 17.70 -5.99 6.93
N ALA A 272 17.70 -7.16 6.31
CA ALA A 272 16.53 -7.72 5.64
C ALA A 272 15.37 -7.95 6.61
N ALA A 273 15.64 -8.57 7.78
CA ALA A 273 14.62 -8.83 8.79
C ALA A 273 13.97 -7.53 9.32
N GLN A 274 14.77 -6.51 9.56
CA GLN A 274 14.30 -5.19 9.99
C GLN A 274 13.52 -4.48 8.90
N SER A 275 13.94 -4.58 7.64
CA SER A 275 13.23 -4.00 6.48
C SER A 275 11.86 -4.64 6.24
N ILE A 276 11.69 -5.91 6.59
CA ILE A 276 10.40 -6.61 6.53
C ILE A 276 9.54 -6.28 7.76
N GLY A 277 10.16 -6.16 8.93
CA GLY A 277 9.45 -5.97 10.19
C GLY A 277 8.95 -4.54 10.41
N GLU A 278 9.68 -3.54 9.96
CA GLU A 278 9.31 -2.14 10.12
C GLU A 278 7.98 -1.81 9.43
N PRO A 279 7.77 -2.11 8.13
CA PRO A 279 6.47 -1.88 7.50
C PRO A 279 5.33 -2.68 8.12
N GLY A 280 5.60 -3.89 8.64
CA GLY A 280 4.62 -4.68 9.37
C GLY A 280 4.01 -3.92 10.55
N THR A 281 4.84 -3.27 11.33
CA THR A 281 4.40 -2.43 12.45
C THR A 281 3.63 -1.19 11.97
N GLN A 282 4.08 -0.51 10.91
CA GLN A 282 3.38 0.65 10.34
C GLN A 282 2.02 0.26 9.73
N LEU A 283 1.92 -0.86 9.04
CA LEU A 283 0.67 -1.35 8.46
C LEU A 283 -0.36 -1.68 9.56
N THR A 284 0.06 -2.25 10.69
CA THR A 284 -0.83 -2.49 11.83
C THR A 284 -1.35 -1.20 12.44
N MET A 285 -0.54 -0.14 12.48
CA MET A 285 -0.97 1.17 12.94
C MET A 285 -1.90 1.90 11.95
N ARG A 286 -1.74 1.67 10.63
CA ARG A 286 -2.60 2.30 9.61
C ARG A 286 -4.01 1.74 9.53
N THR A 287 -4.24 0.47 9.86
CA THR A 287 -5.59 -0.12 9.92
C THR A 287 -6.50 0.56 10.95
N PHE A 288 -5.93 1.30 11.87
CA PHE A 288 -6.65 2.11 12.86
C PHE A 288 -7.50 3.23 12.26
N HIS A 289 -7.12 3.76 11.10
CA HIS A 289 -7.82 4.88 10.44
C HIS A 289 -8.94 4.44 9.49
N THR A 290 -9.09 3.17 9.23
CA THR A 290 -10.11 2.59 8.37
C THR A 290 -11.26 1.94 9.16
N GLY A 291 -11.68 2.55 10.26
CA GLY A 291 -12.79 2.07 11.10
C GLY A 291 -14.18 2.11 10.44
N GLY A 292 -14.24 2.07 9.12
CA GLY A 292 -15.38 1.74 8.28
C GLY A 292 -14.93 0.70 7.25
N VAL A 293 -15.77 -0.26 7.02
CA VAL A 293 -15.58 -1.28 5.98
C VAL A 293 -15.50 -0.62 4.61
#